data_01258ead65ea34a1bdbb52155cd68f50
#
_entry.id   01258ead65ea34a1bdbb52155cd68f50
#
_cell.length_a   1.000
_cell.length_b   1.000
_cell.length_c   1.000
_cell.angle_alpha   90.00
_cell.angle_beta   90.00
_cell.angle_gamma   90.00
#
_symmetry.space_group_name_H-M   'P 1'
#
loop_
_entity.id
_entity.type
_entity.pdbx_description
1 polymer ?
#
loop_
_entity_poly.entity_id
_entity_poly.type
_entity_poly.pdbx_seq_one_letter_code
_entity_poly.pdbx_strand_id
1 'polypeptide(L)'
;MRLLAALCLLPLPLLAEGTQGWYQHNLWVRLDERWSVGNYLDLRLEDGLRETHTWIASPRVRYDVRPDLQLQLNVSFLEAINADETARADWLRLEFEVKPTFRLAEGWTLSFRDRLEWRWRDGGDDFGFRLRVRPQLDWTLRSQGLFRGLYASNEVFYDFDQDRCTENRLIPLGVTLRPGERTELRLFYLWRTTRGATAWQNYHVLGALVSMNY
;
A
#
# COMPACT_ATOMS: atom_id res chain seq x y z
N MET A 1 -17.34 27.79 -1.84
CA MET A 1 -18.38 26.75 -2.01
C MET A 1 -18.55 26.23 -3.44
N ARG A 2 -17.49 26.17 -4.27
CA ARG A 2 -17.59 25.69 -5.67
C ARG A 2 -16.66 24.52 -6.03
N LEU A 3 -15.90 23.96 -5.06
CA LEU A 3 -14.98 22.83 -5.29
C LEU A 3 -15.58 21.44 -4.97
N LEU A 4 -16.73 21.36 -4.32
CA LEU A 4 -17.36 20.06 -4.01
C LEU A 4 -18.14 19.43 -5.18
N ALA A 5 -18.45 20.20 -6.22
CA ALA A 5 -19.22 19.70 -7.35
C ALA A 5 -18.39 18.91 -8.38
N ALA A 6 -17.06 19.02 -8.36
CA ALA A 6 -16.20 18.33 -9.35
C ALA A 6 -15.83 16.88 -8.94
N LEU A 7 -16.10 16.48 -7.70
CA LEU A 7 -15.82 15.09 -7.24
C LEU A 7 -16.91 14.09 -7.61
N CYS A 8 -18.06 14.56 -8.08
CA CYS A 8 -19.22 13.69 -8.42
C CYS A 8 -19.22 13.21 -9.88
N LEU A 9 -18.22 13.54 -10.69
CA LEU A 9 -18.13 13.12 -12.09
C LEU A 9 -17.08 12.04 -12.36
N LEU A 10 -16.69 11.25 -11.34
CA LEU A 10 -16.03 9.98 -11.63
C LEU A 10 -17.09 9.07 -12.25
N PRO A 11 -16.88 8.61 -13.49
CA PRO A 11 -17.88 7.81 -14.19
C PRO A 11 -18.20 6.56 -13.39
N LEU A 12 -19.48 6.30 -13.19
CA LEU A 12 -20.08 5.10 -12.59
C LEU A 12 -19.54 3.72 -13.09
N PRO A 13 -18.78 3.58 -14.20
CA PRO A 13 -18.17 2.31 -14.57
C PRO A 13 -17.08 1.82 -13.60
N LEU A 14 -16.65 2.61 -12.58
CA LEU A 14 -15.72 2.18 -11.56
C LEU A 14 -16.27 1.12 -10.59
N LEU A 15 -17.55 0.83 -10.61
CA LEU A 15 -18.19 -0.22 -9.81
C LEU A 15 -18.55 -1.47 -10.65
N ALA A 16 -17.94 -1.63 -11.84
CA ALA A 16 -18.11 -2.81 -12.67
C ALA A 16 -17.43 -4.03 -12.04
N GLU A 17 -17.80 -5.21 -12.46
CA GLU A 17 -17.13 -6.46 -12.13
C GLU A 17 -15.61 -6.31 -12.28
N GLY A 18 -14.83 -6.76 -11.28
CA GLY A 18 -13.37 -6.60 -11.23
C GLY A 18 -12.88 -5.31 -10.54
N THR A 19 -13.76 -4.46 -9.99
CA THR A 19 -13.37 -3.34 -9.14
C THR A 19 -13.13 -3.83 -7.72
N GLN A 20 -11.96 -3.48 -7.17
CA GLN A 20 -11.55 -3.80 -5.80
C GLN A 20 -11.58 -2.55 -4.92
N GLY A 21 -11.83 -2.73 -3.63
CA GLY A 21 -11.72 -1.71 -2.61
C GLY A 21 -10.62 -2.05 -1.61
N TRP A 22 -9.69 -1.13 -1.35
CA TRP A 22 -8.64 -1.33 -0.36
C TRP A 22 -8.75 -0.28 0.74
N TYR A 23 -8.95 -0.75 1.95
CA TYR A 23 -8.87 0.07 3.15
C TYR A 23 -7.63 -0.29 3.95
N GLN A 24 -6.78 0.70 4.18
CA GLN A 24 -5.50 0.52 4.85
C GLN A 24 -5.39 1.44 6.05
N HIS A 25 -4.83 0.95 7.14
CA HIS A 25 -4.60 1.73 8.34
C HIS A 25 -3.16 1.54 8.83
N ASN A 26 -2.46 2.63 9.08
CA ASN A 26 -1.15 2.68 9.71
C ASN A 26 -1.25 3.37 11.06
N LEU A 27 -0.83 2.71 12.10
CA LEU A 27 -0.62 3.32 13.41
C LEU A 27 0.87 3.31 13.73
N TRP A 28 1.41 4.48 14.11
CA TRP A 28 2.78 4.60 14.55
C TRP A 28 2.84 5.29 15.92
N VAL A 29 3.69 4.75 16.80
CA VAL A 29 4.04 5.35 18.09
C VAL A 29 5.55 5.56 18.09
N ARG A 30 5.97 6.81 18.28
CA ARG A 30 7.37 7.17 18.37
C ARG A 30 7.88 6.86 19.77
N LEU A 31 8.93 6.07 19.88
CA LEU A 31 9.57 5.69 21.15
C LEU A 31 10.66 6.69 21.54
N ASP A 32 11.48 7.09 20.56
CA ASP A 32 12.55 8.06 20.72
C ASP A 32 12.84 8.79 19.39
N GLU A 33 14.00 9.44 19.25
CA GLU A 33 14.37 10.19 18.05
C GLU A 33 14.50 9.31 16.80
N ARG A 34 14.77 8.01 16.96
CA ARG A 34 15.07 7.08 15.87
C ARG A 34 14.10 5.91 15.75
N TRP A 35 13.55 5.45 16.89
CA TRP A 35 12.73 4.25 16.92
C TRP A 35 11.24 4.57 16.95
N SER A 36 10.49 3.85 16.16
CA SER A 36 9.03 3.84 16.21
C SER A 36 8.53 2.40 16.11
N VAL A 37 7.45 2.12 16.80
CA VAL A 37 6.70 0.86 16.65
C VAL A 37 5.33 1.16 16.09
N GLY A 38 4.75 0.20 15.40
CA GLY A 38 3.44 0.43 14.79
C GLY A 38 2.74 -0.84 14.39
N ASN A 39 1.57 -0.65 13.84
CA ASN A 39 0.78 -1.72 13.24
C ASN A 39 0.17 -1.26 11.92
N TYR A 40 0.03 -2.19 11.00
CA TYR A 40 -0.67 -1.98 9.73
C TYR A 40 -1.80 -2.99 9.61
N LEU A 41 -2.93 -2.49 9.19
CA LEU A 41 -4.07 -3.29 8.81
C LEU A 41 -4.41 -3.00 7.34
N ASP A 42 -4.74 -4.01 6.57
CA ASP A 42 -5.15 -3.90 5.17
C ASP A 42 -6.36 -4.81 4.97
N LEU A 43 -7.48 -4.22 4.58
CA LEU A 43 -8.70 -4.92 4.22
C LEU A 43 -8.95 -4.71 2.74
N ARG A 44 -9.15 -5.80 2.01
CA ARG A 44 -9.41 -5.77 0.57
C ARG A 44 -10.74 -6.42 0.27
N LEU A 45 -11.54 -5.67 -0.46
CA LEU A 45 -12.84 -6.07 -0.97
C LEU A 45 -12.71 -6.34 -2.46
N GLU A 46 -13.36 -7.38 -2.94
CA GLU A 46 -13.48 -7.71 -4.36
C GLU A 46 -14.94 -7.68 -4.82
N ASP A 47 -15.19 -8.08 -6.03
CA ASP A 47 -16.52 -8.16 -6.67
C ASP A 47 -17.40 -6.92 -6.43
N GLY A 48 -16.93 -5.79 -6.92
CA GLY A 48 -17.67 -4.53 -6.81
C GLY A 48 -17.80 -4.02 -5.37
N LEU A 49 -16.81 -4.32 -4.49
CA LEU A 49 -16.74 -3.91 -3.08
C LEU A 49 -17.68 -4.67 -2.14
N ARG A 50 -18.13 -5.86 -2.50
CA ARG A 50 -19.14 -6.60 -1.74
C ARG A 50 -18.55 -7.67 -0.82
N GLU A 51 -17.45 -8.31 -1.23
CA GLU A 51 -16.88 -9.46 -0.53
C GLU A 51 -15.49 -9.15 0.01
N THR A 52 -15.23 -9.58 1.25
CA THR A 52 -13.90 -9.49 1.83
C THR A 52 -13.04 -10.60 1.28
N HIS A 53 -12.00 -10.25 0.54
CA HIS A 53 -11.08 -11.20 -0.08
C HIS A 53 -9.78 -11.39 0.69
N THR A 54 -9.28 -10.35 1.33
CA THR A 54 -7.98 -10.42 2.02
C THR A 54 -7.96 -9.47 3.20
N TRP A 55 -7.44 -9.93 4.32
CA TRP A 55 -7.02 -9.05 5.39
C TRP A 55 -5.56 -9.30 5.77
N ILE A 56 -4.87 -8.26 6.21
CA ILE A 56 -3.48 -8.31 6.66
C ILE A 56 -3.37 -7.54 7.97
N ALA A 57 -2.75 -8.16 8.97
CA ALA A 57 -2.30 -7.49 10.18
C ALA A 57 -0.77 -7.58 10.26
N SER A 58 -0.11 -6.44 10.53
CA SER A 58 1.34 -6.39 10.44
C SER A 58 1.93 -5.50 11.54
N PRO A 59 2.31 -6.05 12.69
CA PRO A 59 3.18 -5.36 13.64
C PRO A 59 4.52 -5.01 12.99
N ARG A 60 5.07 -3.83 13.35
CA ARG A 60 6.22 -3.23 12.68
C ARG A 60 7.12 -2.51 13.65
N VAL A 61 8.39 -2.49 13.28
CA VAL A 61 9.41 -1.64 13.92
C VAL A 61 10.10 -0.84 12.83
N ARG A 62 10.33 0.45 13.08
CA ARG A 62 10.97 1.38 12.18
C ARG A 62 12.15 2.03 12.88
N TYR A 63 13.25 2.17 12.14
CA TYR A 63 14.46 2.84 12.58
C TYR A 63 14.87 3.93 11.59
N ASP A 64 14.91 5.17 12.02
CA ASP A 64 15.39 6.31 11.24
C ASP A 64 16.91 6.38 11.36
N VAL A 65 17.64 5.83 10.37
CA VAL A 65 19.11 5.84 10.32
C VAL A 65 19.62 7.27 10.23
N ARG A 66 18.95 8.05 9.38
CA ARG A 66 19.15 9.49 9.15
C ARG A 66 17.86 10.07 8.53
N PRO A 67 17.70 11.40 8.44
CA PRO A 67 16.44 12.01 7.99
C PRO A 67 15.97 11.57 6.58
N ASP A 68 16.88 11.10 5.75
CA ASP A 68 16.62 10.66 4.38
C ASP A 68 16.70 9.14 4.18
N LEU A 69 16.93 8.36 5.25
CA LEU A 69 17.05 6.89 5.18
C LEU A 69 16.39 6.22 6.36
N GLN A 70 15.39 5.39 6.07
CA GLN A 70 14.61 4.63 7.04
C GLN A 70 14.72 3.13 6.76
N LEU A 71 14.86 2.35 7.83
CA LEU A 71 14.75 0.90 7.82
C LEU A 71 13.48 0.48 8.55
N GLN A 72 12.87 -0.61 8.11
CA GLN A 72 11.65 -1.14 8.75
C GLN A 72 11.64 -2.66 8.69
N LEU A 73 11.19 -3.28 9.78
CA LEU A 73 10.94 -4.71 9.87
C LEU A 73 9.45 -4.92 10.17
N ASN A 74 8.80 -5.81 9.42
CA ASN A 74 7.41 -6.16 9.61
C ASN A 74 7.26 -7.67 9.75
N VAL A 75 6.34 -8.09 10.61
CA VAL A 75 5.83 -9.46 10.63
C VAL A 75 4.36 -9.38 10.22
N SER A 76 4.02 -9.96 9.08
CA SER A 76 2.67 -9.82 8.51
C SER A 76 1.95 -11.15 8.53
N PHE A 77 0.78 -11.15 9.13
CA PHE A 77 -0.19 -12.25 9.09
C PHE A 77 -1.22 -11.87 8.03
N LEU A 78 -1.45 -12.76 7.09
CA LEU A 78 -2.36 -12.53 5.97
C LEU A 78 -3.26 -13.74 5.81
N GLU A 79 -4.57 -13.50 5.72
CA GLU A 79 -5.55 -14.45 5.26
C GLU A 79 -6.11 -13.98 3.92
N ALA A 80 -6.11 -14.85 2.94
CA ALA A 80 -6.76 -14.64 1.66
C ALA A 80 -7.85 -15.69 1.46
N ILE A 81 -9.03 -15.23 1.07
CA ILE A 81 -10.21 -16.06 0.81
C ILE A 81 -10.45 -15.97 -0.70
N ASN A 82 -10.71 -17.09 -1.35
CA ASN A 82 -11.09 -17.08 -2.76
C ASN A 82 -12.55 -16.60 -2.94
N ALA A 83 -12.89 -16.15 -4.14
CA ALA A 83 -14.18 -15.51 -4.43
C ALA A 83 -15.42 -16.39 -4.15
N ASP A 84 -15.27 -17.72 -4.15
CA ASP A 84 -16.34 -18.67 -3.82
C ASP A 84 -16.32 -19.12 -2.36
N GLU A 85 -15.47 -18.50 -1.52
CA GLU A 85 -15.27 -18.81 -0.08
C GLU A 85 -14.90 -20.28 0.22
N THR A 86 -14.56 -21.05 -0.79
CA THR A 86 -14.28 -22.49 -0.64
C THR A 86 -12.87 -22.79 -0.20
N ALA A 87 -11.93 -21.86 -0.37
CA ALA A 87 -10.53 -22.02 0.01
C ALA A 87 -9.99 -20.79 0.73
N ARG A 88 -9.27 -21.04 1.82
CA ARG A 88 -8.48 -20.06 2.56
C ARG A 88 -7.01 -20.33 2.38
N ALA A 89 -6.23 -19.28 2.34
CA ALA A 89 -4.78 -19.36 2.36
C ALA A 89 -4.24 -18.40 3.43
N ASP A 90 -3.61 -18.98 4.44
CA ASP A 90 -2.95 -18.24 5.50
C ASP A 90 -1.47 -18.12 5.22
N TRP A 91 -0.94 -16.93 5.42
CA TRP A 91 0.46 -16.62 5.18
C TRP A 91 1.07 -15.90 6.37
N LEU A 92 2.27 -16.32 6.72
CA LEU A 92 3.20 -15.55 7.54
C LEU A 92 4.25 -14.93 6.63
N ARG A 93 4.56 -13.65 6.85
CA ARG A 93 5.61 -12.94 6.11
C ARG A 93 6.52 -12.20 7.05
N LEU A 94 7.82 -12.36 6.87
CA LEU A 94 8.82 -11.48 7.41
C LEU A 94 9.25 -10.52 6.31
N GLU A 95 9.18 -9.22 6.57
CA GLU A 95 9.41 -8.19 5.56
C GLU A 95 10.46 -7.21 6.08
N PHE A 96 11.52 -7.03 5.31
CA PHE A 96 12.54 -6.02 5.57
C PHE A 96 12.45 -4.92 4.52
N GLU A 97 12.36 -3.67 4.96
CA GLU A 97 12.24 -2.51 4.07
C GLU A 97 13.40 -1.55 4.25
N VAL A 98 13.85 -1.01 3.13
CA VAL A 98 14.75 0.15 3.05
C VAL A 98 14.04 1.25 2.31
N LYS A 99 14.01 2.45 2.89
CA LYS A 99 13.31 3.60 2.30
C LYS A 99 14.22 4.83 2.23
N PRO A 100 15.02 4.97 1.18
CA PRO A 100 15.70 6.23 0.87
C PRO A 100 14.71 7.28 0.35
N THR A 101 14.98 8.54 0.70
CA THR A 101 14.14 9.70 0.36
C THR A 101 15.00 10.85 -0.14
N PHE A 102 14.62 11.44 -1.27
CA PHE A 102 15.35 12.51 -1.94
C PHE A 102 14.46 13.73 -2.10
N ARG A 103 14.90 14.88 -1.62
CA ARG A 103 14.25 16.16 -1.91
C ARG A 103 14.72 16.64 -3.27
N LEU A 104 13.81 16.70 -4.25
CA LEU A 104 14.13 17.12 -5.61
C LEU A 104 14.03 18.64 -5.76
N ALA A 105 12.99 19.23 -5.19
CA ALA A 105 12.73 20.68 -5.20
C ALA A 105 11.83 21.04 -4.01
N GLU A 106 11.45 22.30 -3.89
CA GLU A 106 10.49 22.73 -2.88
C GLU A 106 9.13 22.01 -3.09
N GLY A 107 8.68 21.30 -2.05
CA GLY A 107 7.46 20.51 -2.09
C GLY A 107 7.58 19.17 -2.84
N TRP A 108 8.63 18.90 -3.60
CA TRP A 108 8.81 17.67 -4.34
C TRP A 108 9.76 16.69 -3.65
N THR A 109 9.28 15.49 -3.40
CA THR A 109 10.06 14.42 -2.77
C THR A 109 9.92 13.13 -3.57
N LEU A 110 11.05 12.51 -3.90
CA LEU A 110 11.12 11.17 -4.46
C LEU A 110 11.55 10.20 -3.35
N SER A 111 10.82 9.12 -3.15
CA SER A 111 11.21 8.05 -2.24
C SER A 111 11.15 6.71 -2.95
N PHE A 112 11.97 5.77 -2.49
CA PHE A 112 11.88 4.37 -2.88
C PHE A 112 11.50 3.58 -1.64
N ARG A 113 10.70 2.54 -1.79
CA ARG A 113 10.46 1.54 -0.77
C ARG A 113 10.86 0.20 -1.34
N ASP A 114 12.07 -0.25 -0.98
CA ASP A 114 12.58 -1.54 -1.38
C ASP A 114 12.32 -2.53 -0.25
N ARG A 115 11.61 -3.61 -0.56
CA ARG A 115 11.16 -4.58 0.42
C ARG A 115 11.53 -5.99 -0.02
N LEU A 116 12.20 -6.73 0.88
CA LEU A 116 12.39 -8.16 0.78
C LEU A 116 11.35 -8.86 1.64
N GLU A 117 10.71 -9.89 1.12
CA GLU A 117 9.68 -10.67 1.80
C GLU A 117 10.08 -12.15 1.81
N TRP A 118 10.16 -12.73 3.00
CA TRP A 118 10.15 -14.17 3.23
C TRP A 118 8.71 -14.57 3.54
N ARG A 119 8.18 -15.54 2.81
CA ARG A 119 6.77 -15.90 2.85
C ARG A 119 6.62 -17.38 3.15
N TRP A 120 5.82 -17.71 4.15
CA TRP A 120 5.43 -19.06 4.50
C TRP A 120 3.93 -19.19 4.36
N ARG A 121 3.48 -20.24 3.68
CA ARG A 121 2.08 -20.58 3.55
C ARG A 121 1.73 -21.68 4.54
N ASP A 122 0.62 -21.55 5.26
CA ASP A 122 0.14 -22.59 6.15
C ASP A 122 -0.33 -23.81 5.35
N GLY A 123 -0.01 -25.02 5.87
CA GLY A 123 -0.39 -26.30 5.26
C GLY A 123 0.45 -26.71 4.04
N GLY A 124 1.55 -26.01 3.73
CA GLY A 124 2.47 -26.36 2.64
C GLY A 124 3.95 -26.21 3.04
N ASP A 125 4.82 -26.93 2.33
CA ASP A 125 6.27 -26.69 2.38
C ASP A 125 6.69 -25.45 1.57
N ASP A 126 5.70 -24.62 1.17
CA ASP A 126 5.90 -23.47 0.29
C ASP A 126 6.53 -22.31 1.05
N PHE A 127 7.84 -22.28 1.00
CA PHE A 127 8.63 -21.10 1.36
C PHE A 127 8.87 -20.28 0.09
N GLY A 128 8.57 -18.99 0.14
CA GLY A 128 8.75 -18.10 -1.00
C GLY A 128 9.54 -16.86 -0.67
N PHE A 129 10.33 -16.39 -1.63
CA PHE A 129 11.13 -15.18 -1.53
C PHE A 129 10.75 -14.16 -2.61
N ARG A 130 10.51 -12.89 -2.22
CA ARG A 130 10.05 -11.87 -3.14
C ARG A 130 10.69 -10.51 -2.86
N LEU A 131 11.07 -9.81 -3.93
CA LEU A 131 11.46 -8.40 -3.89
C LEU A 131 10.30 -7.53 -4.37
N ARG A 132 10.11 -6.41 -3.68
CA ARG A 132 9.20 -5.35 -4.10
C ARG A 132 9.96 -4.04 -4.15
N VAL A 133 9.82 -3.31 -5.25
CA VAL A 133 10.43 -1.98 -5.44
C VAL A 133 9.33 -0.98 -5.74
N ARG A 134 9.24 0.09 -4.94
CA ARG A 134 8.22 1.12 -5.13
C ARG A 134 8.81 2.52 -5.12
N PRO A 135 9.17 3.10 -6.28
CA PRO A 135 9.34 4.54 -6.42
C PRO A 135 8.00 5.26 -6.18
N GLN A 136 8.08 6.39 -5.47
CA GLN A 136 6.96 7.27 -5.20
C GLN A 136 7.41 8.72 -5.29
N LEU A 137 6.67 9.52 -6.05
CA LEU A 137 6.83 10.96 -6.16
C LEU A 137 5.70 11.64 -5.40
N ASP A 138 6.03 12.45 -4.40
CA ASP A 138 5.10 13.25 -3.62
C ASP A 138 5.27 14.74 -3.98
N TRP A 139 4.17 15.44 -4.17
CA TRP A 139 4.09 16.88 -4.22
C TRP A 139 3.30 17.39 -3.03
N THR A 140 3.97 18.07 -2.11
CA THR A 140 3.42 18.54 -0.84
C THR A 140 3.26 20.04 -0.87
N LEU A 141 2.06 20.51 -0.55
CA LEU A 141 1.74 21.93 -0.41
C LEU A 141 2.03 22.40 1.01
N ARG A 142 2.54 23.61 1.14
CA ARG A 142 2.67 24.33 2.44
C ARG A 142 1.33 24.92 2.89
N SER A 143 0.24 24.19 2.70
CA SER A 143 -1.08 24.63 3.12
C SER A 143 -1.36 24.20 4.54
N GLN A 144 -2.06 25.04 5.32
CA GLN A 144 -2.61 24.65 6.63
C GLN A 144 -4.00 24.00 6.50
N GLY A 145 -4.55 23.94 5.28
CA GLY A 145 -5.85 23.34 4.99
C GLY A 145 -5.85 21.81 4.99
N LEU A 146 -7.02 21.24 4.78
CA LEU A 146 -7.24 19.80 4.69
C LEU A 146 -6.42 19.14 3.57
N PHE A 147 -6.35 19.77 2.39
CA PHE A 147 -5.59 19.27 1.24
C PHE A 147 -4.10 19.55 1.43
N ARG A 148 -3.27 18.49 1.36
CA ARG A 148 -1.83 18.57 1.60
C ARG A 148 -0.98 18.29 0.38
N GLY A 149 -1.48 17.61 -0.62
CA GLY A 149 -0.72 17.34 -1.82
C GLY A 149 -1.23 16.19 -2.66
N LEU A 150 -0.44 15.85 -3.64
CA LEU A 150 -0.66 14.75 -4.58
C LEU A 150 0.53 13.80 -4.54
N TYR A 151 0.31 12.58 -4.99
CA TYR A 151 1.40 11.62 -5.19
C TYR A 151 1.10 10.68 -6.35
N ALA A 152 2.17 10.11 -6.89
CA ALA A 152 2.13 9.00 -7.83
C ALA A 152 3.13 7.94 -7.39
N SER A 153 2.85 6.68 -7.63
CA SER A 153 3.79 5.59 -7.34
C SER A 153 3.58 4.40 -8.28
N ASN A 154 4.65 3.64 -8.48
CA ASN A 154 4.59 2.35 -9.13
C ASN A 154 5.29 1.30 -8.27
N GLU A 155 4.70 0.14 -8.06
CA GLU A 155 5.30 -0.94 -7.28
C GLU A 155 5.37 -2.20 -8.12
N VAL A 156 6.58 -2.72 -8.30
CA VAL A 156 6.85 -3.95 -9.03
C VAL A 156 7.22 -5.05 -8.05
N PHE A 157 6.72 -6.25 -8.32
CA PHE A 157 6.93 -7.45 -7.51
C PHE A 157 7.69 -8.49 -8.33
N TYR A 158 8.90 -8.82 -7.89
CA TYR A 158 9.70 -9.88 -8.48
C TYR A 158 9.72 -11.09 -7.54
N ASP A 159 9.27 -12.22 -8.03
CA ASP A 159 9.22 -13.48 -7.29
C ASP A 159 10.42 -14.33 -7.71
N PHE A 160 11.32 -14.63 -6.75
CA PHE A 160 12.56 -15.36 -7.01
C PHE A 160 12.29 -16.85 -7.29
N ASP A 161 11.23 -17.42 -6.71
CA ASP A 161 10.90 -18.83 -6.93
C ASP A 161 10.37 -19.08 -8.33
N GLN A 162 9.71 -18.06 -8.90
CA GLN A 162 9.18 -18.09 -10.26
C GLN A 162 10.11 -17.43 -11.29
N ASP A 163 11.21 -16.80 -10.83
CA ASP A 163 12.17 -16.04 -11.65
C ASP A 163 11.49 -15.03 -12.58
N ARG A 164 10.50 -14.27 -12.07
CA ARG A 164 9.73 -13.32 -12.89
C ARG A 164 9.01 -12.25 -12.07
N CYS A 165 8.65 -11.16 -12.76
CA CYS A 165 7.69 -10.21 -12.24
C CYS A 165 6.29 -10.83 -12.20
N THR A 166 5.65 -10.78 -11.02
CA THR A 166 4.34 -11.40 -10.77
C THR A 166 3.23 -10.39 -10.59
N GLU A 167 3.56 -9.17 -10.21
CA GLU A 167 2.56 -8.12 -9.98
C GLU A 167 3.15 -6.72 -10.22
N ASN A 168 2.32 -5.82 -10.73
CA ASN A 168 2.59 -4.39 -10.81
C ASN A 168 1.39 -3.60 -10.23
N ARG A 169 1.68 -2.54 -9.49
CA ARG A 169 0.69 -1.65 -8.87
C ARG A 169 1.03 -0.21 -9.21
N LEU A 170 0.28 0.38 -10.12
CA LEU A 170 0.45 1.76 -10.53
C LEU A 170 -0.62 2.64 -9.87
N ILE A 171 -0.21 3.61 -9.07
CA ILE A 171 -1.04 4.73 -8.63
C ILE A 171 -0.64 5.94 -9.49
N PRO A 172 -1.40 6.24 -10.56
CA PRO A 172 -1.06 7.37 -11.41
C PRO A 172 -1.31 8.71 -10.72
N LEU A 173 -2.29 8.72 -9.79
CA LEU A 173 -2.63 9.90 -8.99
C LEU A 173 -3.27 9.47 -7.68
N GLY A 174 -2.71 9.95 -6.58
CA GLY A 174 -3.28 9.89 -5.25
C GLY A 174 -3.36 11.27 -4.63
N VAL A 175 -4.28 11.44 -3.70
CA VAL A 175 -4.52 12.68 -2.96
C VAL A 175 -4.15 12.48 -1.51
N THR A 176 -3.41 13.42 -0.94
CA THR A 176 -3.05 13.45 0.48
C THR A 176 -3.86 14.53 1.18
N LEU A 177 -4.57 14.14 2.21
CA LEU A 177 -5.37 14.99 3.10
C LEU A 177 -4.83 14.89 4.52
N ARG A 178 -4.98 15.96 5.31
CA ARG A 178 -4.65 15.96 6.74
C ARG A 178 -5.87 16.44 7.53
N PRO A 179 -6.75 15.53 7.97
CA PRO A 179 -7.93 15.88 8.76
C PRO A 179 -7.59 16.30 10.20
N GLY A 180 -6.40 16.02 10.69
CA GLY A 180 -5.91 16.39 12.01
C GLY A 180 -4.39 16.43 12.08
N GLU A 181 -3.82 16.93 13.17
CA GLU A 181 -2.36 17.07 13.32
C GLU A 181 -1.61 15.75 13.24
N ARG A 182 -2.20 14.68 13.75
CA ARG A 182 -1.61 13.34 13.84
C ARG A 182 -2.14 12.38 12.80
N THR A 183 -3.09 12.82 11.95
CA THR A 183 -3.79 11.97 11.00
C THR A 183 -3.54 12.43 9.58
N GLU A 184 -3.11 11.51 8.74
CA GLU A 184 -3.03 11.66 7.29
C GLU A 184 -3.97 10.65 6.63
N LEU A 185 -4.74 11.12 5.64
CA LEU A 185 -5.59 10.29 4.80
C LEU A 185 -5.10 10.39 3.36
N ARG A 186 -4.78 9.26 2.75
CA ARG A 186 -4.46 9.15 1.33
C ARG A 186 -5.59 8.43 0.61
N LEU A 187 -6.14 9.07 -0.41
CA LEU A 187 -7.12 8.47 -1.32
C LEU A 187 -6.43 8.23 -2.64
N PHE A 188 -6.66 7.07 -3.25
CA PHE A 188 -6.00 6.72 -4.51
C PHE A 188 -6.86 5.84 -5.40
N TYR A 189 -6.61 6.00 -6.68
CA TYR A 189 -6.92 5.01 -7.69
C TYR A 189 -5.64 4.24 -7.99
N LEU A 190 -5.73 2.91 -8.06
CA LEU A 190 -4.60 2.04 -8.36
C LEU A 190 -4.98 1.09 -9.49
N TRP A 191 -4.14 1.06 -10.50
CA TRP A 191 -4.19 0.04 -11.55
C TRP A 191 -3.30 -1.11 -11.13
N ARG A 192 -3.90 -2.24 -10.80
CA ARG A 192 -3.23 -3.46 -10.40
C ARG A 192 -3.18 -4.43 -11.56
N THR A 193 -2.01 -4.93 -11.87
CA THR A 193 -1.80 -5.96 -12.89
C THR A 193 -1.12 -7.15 -12.24
N THR A 194 -1.70 -8.33 -12.35
CA THR A 194 -1.15 -9.58 -11.79
C THR A 194 -0.89 -10.59 -12.89
N ARG A 195 0.18 -11.36 -12.75
CA ARG A 195 0.53 -12.43 -13.65
C ARG A 195 -0.28 -13.67 -13.30
N GLY A 196 -1.23 -14.04 -14.15
CA GLY A 196 -1.90 -15.33 -14.09
C GLY A 196 -1.03 -16.45 -14.71
N ALA A 197 -1.59 -17.63 -14.83
CA ALA A 197 -0.89 -18.78 -15.42
C ALA A 197 -0.47 -18.52 -16.87
N THR A 198 -1.34 -17.92 -17.67
CA THR A 198 -1.15 -17.73 -19.11
C THR A 198 -1.06 -16.26 -19.54
N ALA A 199 -1.70 -15.35 -18.81
CA ALA A 199 -1.82 -13.95 -19.20
C ALA A 199 -1.75 -13.03 -17.99
N TRP A 200 -1.53 -11.73 -18.24
CA TRP A 200 -1.68 -10.67 -17.28
C TRP A 200 -3.17 -10.32 -17.08
N GLN A 201 -3.57 -10.16 -15.83
CA GLN A 201 -4.92 -9.74 -15.45
C GLN A 201 -4.86 -8.33 -14.87
N ASN A 202 -5.83 -7.49 -15.23
CA ASN A 202 -5.91 -6.10 -14.80
C ASN A 202 -7.08 -5.90 -13.85
N TYR A 203 -6.86 -5.15 -12.78
CA TYR A 203 -7.87 -4.78 -11.80
C TYR A 203 -7.82 -3.29 -11.54
N HIS A 204 -8.96 -2.71 -11.28
CA HIS A 204 -9.12 -1.34 -10.86
C HIS A 204 -9.39 -1.29 -9.36
N VAL A 205 -8.59 -0.53 -8.63
CA VAL A 205 -8.66 -0.47 -7.16
C VAL A 205 -8.95 0.96 -6.74
N LEU A 206 -9.96 1.13 -5.91
CA LEU A 206 -10.18 2.35 -5.13
C LEU A 206 -9.65 2.13 -3.74
N GLY A 207 -8.78 3.02 -3.27
CA GLY A 207 -8.12 2.81 -1.99
C GLY A 207 -8.12 4.03 -1.09
N ALA A 208 -8.14 3.73 0.21
CA ALA A 208 -7.95 4.70 1.27
C ALA A 208 -6.91 4.19 2.26
N LEU A 209 -5.92 5.02 2.59
CA LEU A 209 -4.93 4.75 3.63
C LEU A 209 -5.04 5.84 4.70
N VAL A 210 -5.37 5.44 5.92
CA VAL A 210 -5.33 6.29 7.10
C VAL A 210 -4.04 6.04 7.84
N SER A 211 -3.27 7.09 8.12
CA SER A 211 -2.04 7.00 8.92
C SER A 211 -2.15 7.87 10.15
N MET A 212 -1.90 7.30 11.32
CA MET A 212 -1.88 8.00 12.61
C MET A 212 -0.48 7.92 13.22
N ASN A 213 0.03 9.05 13.72
CA ASN A 213 1.37 9.18 14.29
C ASN A 213 1.28 9.81 15.70
N TYR A 214 1.80 9.11 16.72
CA TYR A 214 1.80 9.48 18.13
C TYR A 214 3.21 9.56 18.69
#